data_a2bfdf87286ab1323013ab807572046d
#
_entry.id   a2bfdf87286ab1323013ab807572046d
#
_cell.length_a   1.000
_cell.length_b   1.000
_cell.length_c   1.000
_cell.angle_alpha   90.00
_cell.angle_beta   90.00
_cell.angle_gamma   90.00
#
_symmetry.space_group_name_H-M   'P 1'
#
loop_
_entity.id
_entity.type
_entity.pdbx_description
1 polymer ?
#
loop_
_entity_poly.entity_id
_entity_poly.type
_entity_poly.pdbx_seq_one_letter_code
_entity_poly.pdbx_strand_id
1 'polypeptide(L)'
;MNVSPEVIRKVSIAMYEGEINMVIHADGGEITVTLTPEEIIMELKDKGPGIADIEKAMQAGYSTAPENVRSLGFGAGMGLPNMKKYSDDMSIDTVIGVGTTVTMKVKMI
;
A
#
# COMPACT_ATOMS: atom_id res chain seq x y z
N MET A 1 18.12 -10.46 13.87
CA MET A 1 18.19 -9.05 13.46
C MET A 1 17.37 -8.20 14.41
N ASN A 2 17.98 -7.20 15.02
CA ASN A 2 17.26 -6.29 15.91
C ASN A 2 16.64 -5.15 15.11
N VAL A 3 15.32 -5.12 15.09
CA VAL A 3 14.57 -4.09 14.40
C VAL A 3 13.94 -3.17 15.44
N SER A 4 14.09 -1.85 15.27
CA SER A 4 13.53 -0.90 16.24
C SER A 4 11.99 -0.96 16.24
N PRO A 5 11.36 -0.69 17.40
CA PRO A 5 9.89 -0.64 17.47
C PRO A 5 9.26 0.34 16.49
N GLU A 6 9.95 1.46 16.20
CA GLU A 6 9.47 2.44 15.23
C GLU A 6 9.43 1.87 13.82
N VAL A 7 10.46 1.11 13.42
CA VAL A 7 10.47 0.46 12.10
C VAL A 7 9.38 -0.59 12.01
N ILE A 8 9.20 -1.40 13.06
CA ILE A 8 8.14 -2.40 13.12
C ILE A 8 6.77 -1.74 12.96
N ARG A 9 6.54 -0.62 13.63
CA ARG A 9 5.29 0.13 13.53
C ARG A 9 5.03 0.62 12.12
N LYS A 10 6.03 1.25 11.49
CA LYS A 10 5.91 1.74 10.11
C LYS A 10 5.58 0.62 9.13
N VAL A 11 6.32 -0.48 9.20
CA VAL A 11 6.11 -1.64 8.34
C VAL A 11 4.72 -2.22 8.55
N SER A 12 4.30 -2.39 9.80
CA SER A 12 2.99 -2.96 10.13
C SER A 12 1.84 -2.13 9.57
N ILE A 13 1.90 -0.81 9.71
CA ILE A 13 0.86 0.09 9.21
C ILE A 13 0.85 0.10 7.67
N ALA A 14 2.02 0.21 7.04
CA ALA A 14 2.13 0.23 5.59
C ALA A 14 1.60 -1.07 4.99
N MET A 15 1.94 -2.22 5.55
CA MET A 15 1.47 -3.52 5.08
C MET A 15 -0.03 -3.69 5.28
N TYR A 16 -0.54 -3.27 6.44
CA TYR A 16 -1.98 -3.34 6.74
C TYR A 16 -2.79 -2.54 5.72
N GLU A 17 -2.38 -1.30 5.48
CA GLU A 17 -3.08 -0.44 4.51
C GLU A 17 -2.96 -1.00 3.09
N GLY A 18 -1.79 -1.51 2.72
CA GLY A 18 -1.57 -2.11 1.41
C GLY A 18 -2.40 -3.36 1.18
N GLU A 19 -2.48 -4.23 2.16
CA GLU A 19 -3.27 -5.45 2.09
C GLU A 19 -4.76 -5.15 1.94
N ILE A 20 -5.29 -4.22 2.73
CA ILE A 20 -6.68 -3.79 2.63
C ILE A 20 -6.95 -3.19 1.25
N ASN A 21 -6.06 -2.35 0.77
CA ASN A 21 -6.19 -1.74 -0.54
C ASN A 21 -6.29 -2.78 -1.66
N MET A 22 -5.47 -3.82 -1.60
CA MET A 22 -5.51 -4.92 -2.57
C MET A 22 -6.83 -5.69 -2.50
N VAL A 23 -7.31 -5.99 -1.30
CA VAL A 23 -8.57 -6.73 -1.11
C VAL A 23 -9.76 -5.93 -1.63
N ILE A 24 -9.81 -4.63 -1.34
CA ILE A 24 -10.94 -3.78 -1.73
C ILE A 24 -10.95 -3.51 -3.24
N HIS A 25 -9.79 -3.23 -3.83
CA HIS A 25 -9.72 -2.72 -5.20
C HIS A 25 -9.29 -3.76 -6.24
N ALA A 26 -8.78 -4.91 -5.83
CA ALA A 26 -8.17 -5.87 -6.75
C ALA A 26 -8.41 -7.35 -6.42
N ASP A 27 -9.27 -7.67 -5.48
CA ASP A 27 -9.53 -9.04 -5.02
C ASP A 27 -8.27 -9.77 -4.53
N GLY A 28 -7.28 -9.02 -4.03
CA GLY A 28 -6.05 -9.58 -3.51
C GLY A 28 -4.89 -9.54 -4.51
N GLY A 29 -3.85 -10.29 -4.24
CA GLY A 29 -2.63 -10.31 -5.05
C GLY A 29 -1.50 -11.02 -4.31
N GLU A 30 -0.26 -10.64 -4.65
CA GLU A 30 0.94 -11.21 -4.03
C GLU A 30 1.70 -10.14 -3.27
N ILE A 31 2.21 -10.51 -2.09
CA ILE A 31 3.05 -9.65 -1.27
C ILE A 31 4.41 -10.30 -1.13
N THR A 32 5.45 -9.59 -1.50
CA THR A 32 6.84 -10.04 -1.34
C THR A 32 7.54 -9.08 -0.38
N VAL A 33 8.18 -9.64 0.66
CA VAL A 33 8.95 -8.87 1.62
C VAL A 33 10.41 -9.27 1.52
N THR A 34 11.28 -8.29 1.31
CA THR A 34 12.72 -8.50 1.26
C THR A 34 13.39 -7.74 2.40
N LEU A 35 14.18 -8.44 3.18
CA LEU A 35 14.93 -7.87 4.31
C LEU A 35 16.40 -7.71 3.93
N THR A 36 16.90 -6.51 4.06
CA THR A 36 18.34 -6.22 3.93
C THR A 36 18.82 -5.57 5.23
N PRO A 37 20.15 -5.48 5.45
CA PRO A 37 20.66 -4.77 6.64
C PRO A 37 20.25 -3.29 6.69
N GLU A 38 19.99 -2.67 5.55
CA GLU A 38 19.70 -1.25 5.43
C GLU A 38 18.21 -0.93 5.39
N GLU A 39 17.39 -1.84 4.86
CA GLU A 39 15.97 -1.53 4.63
C GLU A 39 15.11 -2.77 4.53
N ILE A 40 13.80 -2.55 4.71
CA ILE A 40 12.77 -3.55 4.44
C ILE A 40 12.03 -3.09 3.18
N ILE A 41 11.95 -3.98 2.19
CA ILE A 41 11.28 -3.72 0.92
C ILE A 41 10.01 -4.54 0.86
N MET A 42 8.87 -3.87 0.67
CA MET A 42 7.56 -4.53 0.56
C MET A 42 7.02 -4.27 -0.85
N GLU A 43 6.79 -5.34 -1.60
CA GLU A 43 6.23 -5.26 -2.94
C GLU A 43 4.85 -5.91 -2.94
N LEU A 44 3.82 -5.11 -3.23
CA LEU A 44 2.43 -5.55 -3.28
C LEU A 44 1.96 -5.51 -4.73
N LYS A 45 1.78 -6.68 -5.32
CA LYS A 45 1.45 -6.84 -6.73
C LYS A 45 0.05 -7.41 -6.87
N ASP A 46 -0.84 -6.69 -7.52
CA ASP A 46 -2.19 -7.14 -7.80
C ASP A 46 -2.46 -7.27 -9.30
N LYS A 47 -3.58 -7.92 -9.64
CA LYS A 47 -4.07 -8.07 -11.00
C LYS A 47 -5.41 -7.36 -11.18
N GLY A 48 -5.60 -6.26 -10.46
CA GLY A 48 -6.82 -5.48 -10.54
C GLY A 48 -6.90 -4.58 -11.77
N PRO A 49 -7.85 -3.65 -11.76
CA PRO A 49 -8.09 -2.80 -12.94
C PRO A 49 -7.02 -1.74 -13.18
N GLY A 50 -6.07 -1.57 -12.27
CA GLY A 50 -5.09 -0.51 -12.33
C GLY A 50 -5.62 0.79 -11.74
N ILE A 51 -4.76 1.81 -11.70
CA ILE A 51 -5.09 3.13 -11.16
C ILE A 51 -5.06 4.13 -12.33
N ALA A 52 -6.22 4.71 -12.65
CA ALA A 52 -6.33 5.64 -13.78
C ALA A 52 -5.64 6.98 -13.50
N ASP A 53 -5.67 7.43 -12.25
CA ASP A 53 -5.09 8.72 -11.84
C ASP A 53 -4.40 8.55 -10.49
N ILE A 54 -3.08 8.38 -10.53
CA ILE A 54 -2.28 8.16 -9.33
C ILE A 54 -2.30 9.39 -8.41
N GLU A 55 -2.24 10.59 -8.97
CA GLU A 55 -2.28 11.81 -8.18
C GLU A 55 -3.57 11.92 -7.37
N LYS A 56 -4.70 11.62 -7.99
CA LYS A 56 -5.98 11.60 -7.32
C LYS A 56 -6.06 10.50 -6.26
N ALA A 57 -5.55 9.32 -6.59
CA ALA A 57 -5.53 8.19 -5.66
C ALA A 57 -4.69 8.47 -4.42
N MET A 58 -3.69 9.34 -4.54
CA MET A 58 -2.85 9.76 -3.42
C MET A 58 -3.48 10.85 -2.55
N GLN A 59 -4.59 11.45 -2.98
CA GLN A 59 -5.30 12.46 -2.19
C GLN A 59 -6.07 11.79 -1.06
N ALA A 60 -5.91 12.30 0.16
CA ALA A 60 -6.66 11.82 1.31
C ALA A 60 -8.16 12.01 1.09
N GLY A 61 -8.94 10.99 1.38
CA GLY A 61 -10.40 11.00 1.23
C GLY A 61 -10.92 10.56 -0.14
N TYR A 62 -10.06 10.48 -1.17
CA TYR A 62 -10.48 9.96 -2.46
C TYR A 62 -10.52 8.42 -2.44
N SER A 63 -11.66 7.85 -2.86
CA SER A 63 -11.79 6.40 -2.91
C SER A 63 -12.83 5.98 -3.95
N THR A 64 -12.55 4.85 -4.62
CA THR A 64 -13.49 4.17 -5.51
C THR A 64 -14.12 2.95 -4.84
N ALA A 65 -13.87 2.75 -3.55
CA ALA A 65 -14.43 1.62 -2.82
C ALA A 65 -15.96 1.68 -2.74
N PRO A 66 -16.65 0.52 -2.76
CA PRO A 66 -18.09 0.50 -2.57
C PRO A 66 -18.53 1.13 -1.27
N GLU A 67 -19.71 1.76 -1.26
CA GLU A 67 -20.22 2.46 -0.09
C GLU A 67 -20.33 1.57 1.14
N ASN A 68 -20.76 0.33 0.99
CA ASN A 68 -20.88 -0.61 2.11
C ASN A 68 -19.53 -0.90 2.77
N VAL A 69 -18.45 -0.91 1.99
CA VAL A 69 -17.10 -1.09 2.52
C VAL A 69 -16.65 0.19 3.21
N ARG A 70 -16.93 1.34 2.62
CA ARG A 70 -16.57 2.65 3.20
C ARG A 70 -17.28 2.91 4.52
N SER A 71 -18.53 2.47 4.65
CA SER A 71 -19.30 2.63 5.89
C SER A 71 -18.71 1.79 7.04
N LEU A 72 -17.93 0.77 6.74
CA LEU A 72 -17.20 -0.02 7.74
C LEU A 72 -15.84 0.60 8.10
N GLY A 73 -15.51 1.76 7.54
CA GLY A 73 -14.24 2.44 7.78
C GLY A 73 -13.11 2.05 6.83
N PHE A 74 -13.35 1.11 5.92
CA PHE A 74 -12.37 0.72 4.91
C PHE A 74 -12.56 1.52 3.63
N GLY A 75 -11.48 1.72 2.89
CA GLY A 75 -11.55 2.39 1.60
C GLY A 75 -11.98 3.84 1.67
N ALA A 76 -11.71 4.53 2.79
CA ALA A 76 -12.05 5.94 2.98
C ALA A 76 -11.10 6.89 2.24
N GLY A 77 -10.28 6.41 1.32
CA GLY A 77 -9.35 7.21 0.56
C GLY A 77 -8.04 7.50 1.28
N MET A 78 -7.76 6.80 2.39
CA MET A 78 -6.55 7.00 3.17
C MET A 78 -5.49 5.92 2.97
N GLY A 79 -5.79 4.85 2.22
CA GLY A 79 -4.87 3.72 2.03
C GLY A 79 -3.54 4.12 1.44
N LEU A 80 -3.54 4.64 0.21
CA LEU A 80 -2.30 5.07 -0.46
C LEU A 80 -1.60 6.22 0.27
N PRO A 81 -2.30 7.28 0.73
CA PRO A 81 -1.65 8.31 1.54
C PRO A 81 -0.99 7.77 2.80
N ASN A 82 -1.62 6.84 3.50
CA ASN A 82 -1.03 6.23 4.71
C ASN A 82 0.15 5.34 4.37
N MET A 83 0.08 4.58 3.29
CA MET A 83 1.21 3.76 2.83
C MET A 83 2.44 4.64 2.57
N LYS A 84 2.25 5.78 1.92
CA LYS A 84 3.32 6.74 1.68
C LYS A 84 3.84 7.37 2.98
N LYS A 85 2.93 7.74 3.88
CA LYS A 85 3.29 8.37 5.16
C LYS A 85 4.20 7.47 6.01
N TYR A 86 3.93 6.18 6.03
CA TYR A 86 4.65 5.22 6.86
C TYR A 86 5.77 4.47 6.13
N SER A 87 6.10 4.89 4.91
CA SER A 87 7.28 4.39 4.19
C SER A 87 8.27 5.52 3.95
N ASP A 88 9.54 5.18 3.89
CA ASP A 88 10.59 6.15 3.56
C ASP A 88 10.66 6.41 2.06
N ASP A 89 10.25 5.43 1.26
CA ASP A 89 10.15 5.54 -0.18
C ASP A 89 8.99 4.67 -0.66
N MET A 90 8.24 5.16 -1.63
CA MET A 90 7.13 4.43 -2.23
C MET A 90 7.05 4.72 -3.72
N SER A 91 6.93 3.68 -4.52
CA SER A 91 6.68 3.80 -5.95
C SER A 91 5.45 3.00 -6.34
N ILE A 92 4.72 3.50 -7.34
CA ILE A 92 3.53 2.84 -7.87
C ILE A 92 3.72 2.63 -9.36
N ASP A 93 3.61 1.37 -9.79
CA ASP A 93 3.65 1.01 -11.20
C ASP A 93 2.29 0.39 -11.54
N THR A 94 1.57 0.99 -12.45
CA THR A 94 0.20 0.57 -12.77
C THR A 94 -0.03 0.53 -14.27
N VAL A 95 -0.78 -0.50 -14.72
CA VAL A 95 -1.22 -0.64 -16.10
C VAL A 95 -2.72 -0.92 -16.08
N ILE A 96 -3.49 -0.03 -16.71
CA ILE A 96 -4.94 -0.15 -16.75
C ILE A 96 -5.35 -1.48 -17.38
N GLY A 97 -6.24 -2.20 -16.72
CA GLY A 97 -6.71 -3.51 -17.15
C GLY A 97 -5.76 -4.67 -16.88
N VAL A 98 -4.58 -4.40 -16.30
CA VAL A 98 -3.57 -5.43 -15.99
C VAL A 98 -3.35 -5.54 -14.49
N GLY A 99 -3.05 -4.44 -13.82
CA GLY A 99 -2.82 -4.46 -12.39
C GLY A 99 -1.90 -3.36 -11.90
N THR A 100 -1.58 -3.42 -10.61
CA THR A 100 -0.75 -2.42 -9.94
C THR A 100 0.28 -3.11 -9.06
N THR A 101 1.50 -2.57 -9.06
CA THR A 101 2.56 -2.97 -8.13
C THR A 101 2.94 -1.74 -7.29
N VAL A 102 2.78 -1.86 -5.99
CA VAL A 102 3.21 -0.83 -5.04
C VAL A 102 4.45 -1.34 -4.34
N THR A 103 5.54 -0.59 -4.43
CA THR A 103 6.79 -0.92 -3.74
C THR A 103 7.03 0.11 -2.65
N MET A 104 7.13 -0.36 -1.41
CA MET A 104 7.40 0.48 -0.26
C MET A 104 8.71 0.07 0.37
N LYS A 105 9.52 1.06 0.76
CA LYS A 105 10.79 0.82 1.44
C LYS A 105 10.80 1.55 2.78
N VAL A 106 11.19 0.84 3.82
CA VAL A 106 11.35 1.40 5.17
C VAL A 106 12.80 1.21 5.59
N LYS A 107 13.47 2.30 5.90
CA LYS A 107 14.87 2.25 6.35
C LYS A 107 14.96 1.66 7.74
N MET A 108 15.95 0.79 7.92
CA MET A 108 16.23 0.15 9.21
C MET A 108 17.03 1.05 10.14
N ILE A 109 17.57 2.11 9.62
CA ILE A 109 18.46 3.01 10.34
C ILE A 109 17.85 4.40 10.43
#